data_e72dd66bfd7abe88d2b43b88c3191fea
#
_entry.id   e72dd66bfd7abe88d2b43b88c3191fea
#
_cell.length_a   1.000
_cell.length_b   1.000
_cell.length_c   1.000
_cell.angle_alpha   90.00
_cell.angle_beta   90.00
_cell.angle_gamma   90.00
#
_symmetry.space_group_name_H-M   'P 1'
#
loop_
_entity.id
_entity.type
_entity.pdbx_description
1 polymer ?
#
loop_
_entity_poly.entity_id
_entity_poly.type
_entity_poly.pdbx_seq_one_letter_code
_entity_poly.pdbx_strand_id
1 'polypeptide(L)'
;IGLRVNDFIENYNFKKEELEIYTYPTKEELKKFKIKSIFLGYYEKWDSIKNFEIAKKNGMTSYKNLENCYFDFEKIDNYQHGIHDYFKYLKFGFGRATQDVGIEIRRGAMTRDQGVNLVKLYDGKFPEHHLEAYLGYYDMKKTELYKVFDKWVNKKLFYKCNKTKLWKPKFEVDKILNLK
;
A
#
# COMPACT_ATOMS: atom_id res chain seq x y z
N ILE A 1 -9.73 12.26 -7.56
CA ILE A 1 -11.18 12.35 -7.36
C ILE A 1 -11.38 12.42 -5.85
N GLY A 2 -11.49 13.62 -5.29
CA GLY A 2 -11.72 13.80 -3.86
C GLY A 2 -13.09 14.42 -3.65
N LEU A 3 -13.93 13.79 -2.84
CA LEU A 3 -15.10 14.44 -2.27
C LEU A 3 -14.60 15.50 -1.27
N ARG A 4 -15.22 16.68 -1.32
CA ARG A 4 -14.98 17.76 -0.37
C ARG A 4 -16.05 17.72 0.72
N VAL A 5 -15.79 18.38 1.84
CA VAL A 5 -16.76 18.48 2.94
C VAL A 5 -18.13 18.97 2.46
N ASN A 6 -18.16 19.97 1.58
CA ASN A 6 -19.40 20.47 1.01
C ASN A 6 -20.18 19.43 0.19
N ASP A 7 -19.51 18.52 -0.49
CA ASP A 7 -20.17 17.45 -1.25
C ASP A 7 -20.97 16.51 -0.32
N PHE A 8 -20.51 16.32 0.92
CA PHE A 8 -21.21 15.51 1.92
C PHE A 8 -22.43 16.26 2.48
N ILE A 9 -22.35 17.57 2.65
CA ILE A 9 -23.49 18.41 3.08
C ILE A 9 -24.56 18.42 1.99
N GLU A 10 -24.15 18.65 0.74
CA GLU A 10 -25.07 18.84 -0.39
C GLU A 10 -25.72 17.52 -0.86
N ASN A 11 -24.97 16.42 -0.87
CA ASN A 11 -25.40 15.18 -1.52
C ASN A 11 -25.74 14.04 -0.54
N TYR A 12 -25.35 14.14 0.73
CA TYR A 12 -25.50 13.06 1.70
C TYR A 12 -26.17 13.47 3.00
N ASN A 13 -26.79 14.67 3.06
CA ASN A 13 -27.54 15.20 4.21
C ASN A 13 -26.77 15.29 5.52
N PHE A 14 -25.45 15.41 5.48
CA PHE A 14 -24.66 15.69 6.68
C PHE A 14 -24.86 17.15 7.11
N LYS A 15 -24.93 17.39 8.41
CA LYS A 15 -24.97 18.76 8.94
C LYS A 15 -23.56 19.34 8.98
N LYS A 16 -23.46 20.66 8.78
CA LYS A 16 -22.17 21.34 8.80
C LYS A 16 -21.41 21.14 10.12
N GLU A 17 -22.12 21.14 11.23
CA GLU A 17 -21.58 20.97 12.58
C GLU A 17 -20.95 19.58 12.78
N GLU A 18 -21.50 18.54 12.12
CA GLU A 18 -20.97 17.18 12.18
C GLU A 18 -19.65 17.03 11.40
N LEU A 19 -19.43 17.91 10.44
CA LEU A 19 -18.27 17.88 9.56
C LEU A 19 -17.23 18.98 9.85
N GLU A 20 -17.44 19.77 10.91
CA GLU A 20 -16.55 20.89 11.26
C GLU A 20 -15.11 20.43 11.50
N ILE A 21 -14.91 19.30 12.18
CA ILE A 21 -13.58 18.73 12.45
C ILE A 21 -12.81 18.31 11.17
N TYR A 22 -13.52 18.11 10.08
CA TYR A 22 -12.92 17.75 8.77
C TYR A 22 -12.74 18.98 7.87
N THR A 23 -13.19 20.17 8.34
CA THR A 23 -13.08 21.40 7.57
C THR A 23 -11.72 22.04 7.82
N TYR A 24 -10.96 22.24 6.74
CA TYR A 24 -9.67 22.89 6.86
C TYR A 24 -9.83 24.37 7.23
N PRO A 25 -9.02 24.90 8.14
CA PRO A 25 -9.10 26.31 8.53
C PRO A 25 -8.91 27.26 7.33
N THR A 26 -9.59 28.37 7.35
CA THR A 26 -9.45 29.41 6.34
C THR A 26 -8.04 30.03 6.37
N LYS A 27 -7.65 30.69 5.27
CA LYS A 27 -6.37 31.39 5.22
C LYS A 27 -6.25 32.50 6.26
N GLU A 28 -7.36 33.14 6.60
CA GLU A 28 -7.48 34.19 7.61
C GLU A 28 -7.23 33.63 9.00
N GLU A 29 -7.86 32.49 9.32
CA GLU A 29 -7.66 31.80 10.60
C GLU A 29 -6.20 31.31 10.74
N LEU A 30 -5.63 30.70 9.70
CA LEU A 30 -4.23 30.27 9.72
C LEU A 30 -3.26 31.45 9.96
N LYS A 31 -3.54 32.62 9.33
CA LYS A 31 -2.75 33.84 9.56
C LYS A 31 -2.93 34.37 10.98
N LYS A 32 -4.16 34.40 11.49
CA LYS A 32 -4.49 34.87 12.86
C LYS A 32 -3.75 34.06 13.90
N PHE A 33 -3.74 32.73 13.77
CA PHE A 33 -3.06 31.83 14.71
C PHE A 33 -1.58 31.61 14.40
N LYS A 34 -1.03 32.25 13.37
CA LYS A 34 0.37 32.11 12.93
C LYS A 34 0.80 30.65 12.68
N ILE A 35 -0.15 29.80 12.25
CA ILE A 35 0.10 28.39 11.94
C ILE A 35 0.83 28.31 10.61
N LYS A 36 1.94 27.55 10.59
CA LYS A 36 2.71 27.25 9.38
C LYS A 36 2.67 25.74 9.14
N SER A 37 2.20 25.32 7.97
CA SER A 37 2.36 23.94 7.50
C SER A 37 3.68 23.80 6.78
N ILE A 38 4.44 22.77 7.11
CA ILE A 38 5.70 22.43 6.43
C ILE A 38 5.66 20.96 5.99
N PHE A 39 6.36 20.66 4.91
CA PHE A 39 6.68 19.27 4.54
C PHE A 39 8.01 18.90 5.16
N LEU A 40 8.00 18.03 6.16
CA LEU A 40 9.23 17.65 6.88
C LEU A 40 10.27 17.05 5.93
N GLY A 41 9.85 16.29 4.92
CA GLY A 41 10.73 15.70 3.92
C GLY A 41 11.48 16.71 3.03
N TYR A 42 11.13 18.02 3.11
CA TYR A 42 11.90 19.08 2.48
C TYR A 42 13.20 19.40 3.26
N TYR A 43 13.18 19.21 4.56
CA TYR A 43 14.30 19.51 5.45
C TYR A 43 15.11 18.26 5.79
N GLU A 44 14.43 17.14 6.01
CA GLU A 44 15.01 15.85 6.39
C GLU A 44 14.69 14.78 5.37
N LYS A 45 15.71 14.05 4.92
CA LYS A 45 15.51 12.93 4.00
C LYS A 45 14.74 11.80 4.69
N TRP A 46 13.70 11.32 4.04
CA TRP A 46 12.98 10.14 4.51
C TRP A 46 13.89 8.90 4.47
N ASP A 47 14.02 8.21 5.58
CA ASP A 47 14.73 6.95 5.73
C ASP A 47 13.90 6.00 6.59
N SER A 48 13.24 5.03 5.93
CA SER A 48 12.34 4.09 6.59
C SER A 48 13.05 3.24 7.63
N ILE A 49 14.30 2.82 7.36
CA ILE A 49 15.07 1.98 8.28
C ILE A 49 15.48 2.77 9.51
N LYS A 50 16.02 3.97 9.33
CA LYS A 50 16.38 4.85 10.45
C LYS A 50 15.17 5.19 11.32
N ASN A 51 14.03 5.47 10.69
CA ASN A 51 12.78 5.74 11.40
C ASN A 51 12.34 4.52 12.21
N PHE A 52 12.43 3.32 11.63
CA PHE A 52 12.11 2.07 12.31
C PHE A 52 13.06 1.80 13.49
N GLU A 53 14.37 2.04 13.33
CA GLU A 53 15.33 1.86 14.42
C GLU A 53 15.01 2.76 15.62
N ILE A 54 14.63 4.02 15.35
CA ILE A 54 14.18 4.96 16.39
C ILE A 54 12.88 4.48 17.03
N ALA A 55 11.89 4.10 16.23
CA ALA A 55 10.61 3.61 16.70
C ALA A 55 10.76 2.31 17.54
N LYS A 56 11.64 1.39 17.12
CA LYS A 56 11.96 0.16 17.83
C LYS A 56 12.57 0.42 19.21
N LYS A 57 13.45 1.41 19.33
CA LYS A 57 14.00 1.85 20.63
C LYS A 57 12.91 2.38 21.56
N ASN A 58 11.79 2.87 21.01
CA ASN A 58 10.65 3.38 21.75
C ASN A 58 9.49 2.37 21.86
N GLY A 59 9.75 1.08 21.65
CA GLY A 59 8.76 0.00 21.90
C GLY A 59 8.00 -0.50 20.69
N MET A 60 8.28 0.01 19.47
CA MET A 60 7.68 -0.54 18.26
C MET A 60 8.19 -1.97 17.99
N THR A 61 7.29 -2.88 17.63
CA THR A 61 7.61 -4.24 17.21
C THR A 61 7.43 -4.39 15.71
N SER A 62 8.10 -5.39 15.11
CA SER A 62 7.90 -5.77 13.72
C SER A 62 7.11 -7.08 13.63
N TYR A 63 6.52 -7.33 12.47
CA TYR A 63 5.81 -8.57 12.16
C TYR A 63 6.70 -9.47 11.32
N LYS A 64 6.93 -10.70 11.75
CA LYS A 64 7.65 -11.68 10.94
C LYS A 64 6.70 -12.24 9.87
N ASN A 65 7.22 -12.45 8.65
CA ASN A 65 6.53 -13.13 7.53
C ASN A 65 5.39 -12.34 6.88
N LEU A 66 5.61 -11.08 6.58
CA LEU A 66 4.74 -10.35 5.65
C LEU A 66 5.06 -10.80 4.21
N GLU A 67 4.20 -11.64 3.60
CA GLU A 67 4.52 -12.38 2.38
C GLU A 67 4.83 -11.50 1.18
N ASN A 68 4.18 -10.35 1.05
CA ASN A 68 4.28 -9.45 -0.11
C ASN A 68 4.94 -8.10 0.21
N CYS A 69 5.62 -7.99 1.35
CA CYS A 69 6.40 -6.83 1.77
C CYS A 69 7.89 -7.16 1.86
N TYR A 70 8.74 -6.20 1.54
CA TYR A 70 10.17 -6.29 1.81
C TYR A 70 10.49 -5.94 3.26
N PHE A 71 9.83 -4.91 3.81
CA PHE A 71 9.98 -4.53 5.20
C PHE A 71 8.98 -5.27 6.11
N ASP A 72 9.44 -5.74 7.24
CA ASP A 72 8.66 -6.44 8.26
C ASP A 72 8.02 -5.49 9.31
N PHE A 73 8.21 -4.21 9.17
CA PHE A 73 7.71 -3.17 10.06
C PHE A 73 6.70 -2.22 9.42
N GLU A 74 6.43 -2.38 8.14
CA GLU A 74 5.44 -1.58 7.44
C GLU A 74 4.09 -2.28 7.39
N LYS A 75 3.00 -1.48 7.47
CA LYS A 75 1.62 -1.99 7.35
C LYS A 75 1.26 -3.10 8.36
N ILE A 76 1.73 -2.93 9.58
CA ILE A 76 1.46 -3.87 10.68
C ILE A 76 0.24 -3.49 11.51
N ASP A 77 -0.46 -2.43 11.15
CA ASP A 77 -1.58 -1.82 11.87
C ASP A 77 -2.95 -2.44 11.54
N ASN A 78 -3.06 -3.19 10.43
CA ASN A 78 -4.29 -3.95 10.16
C ASN A 78 -4.07 -5.17 9.25
N TYR A 79 -4.96 -6.14 9.34
CA TYR A 79 -4.91 -7.40 8.59
C TYR A 79 -5.36 -7.29 7.12
N GLN A 80 -5.88 -6.15 6.69
CA GLN A 80 -6.37 -5.98 5.31
C GLN A 80 -5.25 -5.70 4.31
N HIS A 81 -4.10 -5.23 4.78
CA HIS A 81 -2.99 -4.80 3.92
C HIS A 81 -2.50 -5.89 2.97
N GLY A 82 -2.36 -7.13 3.44
CA GLY A 82 -1.88 -8.23 2.60
C GLY A 82 -2.75 -8.44 1.36
N ILE A 83 -4.06 -8.56 1.55
CA ILE A 83 -5.04 -8.75 0.46
C ILE A 83 -5.12 -7.50 -0.42
N HIS A 84 -5.09 -6.29 0.17
CA HIS A 84 -5.08 -5.03 -0.57
C HIS A 84 -3.86 -4.93 -1.50
N ASP A 85 -2.66 -5.24 -1.01
CA ASP A 85 -1.43 -5.18 -1.81
C ASP A 85 -1.38 -6.27 -2.88
N TYR A 86 -1.91 -7.46 -2.60
CA TYR A 86 -2.08 -8.49 -3.62
C TYR A 86 -3.07 -8.05 -4.70
N PHE A 87 -4.16 -7.38 -4.32
CA PHE A 87 -5.11 -6.78 -5.26
C PHE A 87 -4.47 -5.71 -6.14
N LYS A 88 -3.68 -4.83 -5.54
CA LYS A 88 -2.89 -3.82 -6.25
C LYS A 88 -1.98 -4.48 -7.29
N TYR A 89 -1.28 -5.55 -6.89
CA TYR A 89 -0.44 -6.32 -7.82
C TYR A 89 -1.24 -6.89 -9.00
N LEU A 90 -2.39 -7.52 -8.74
CA LEU A 90 -3.23 -8.08 -9.81
C LEU A 90 -3.80 -7.02 -10.76
N LYS A 91 -4.06 -5.82 -10.27
CA LYS A 91 -4.62 -4.72 -11.09
C LYS A 91 -3.55 -3.99 -11.90
N PHE A 92 -2.39 -3.75 -11.32
CA PHE A 92 -1.39 -2.83 -11.87
C PHE A 92 -0.09 -3.51 -12.30
N GLY A 93 0.17 -4.74 -11.90
CA GLY A 93 1.39 -5.48 -12.22
C GLY A 93 2.59 -5.21 -11.31
N PHE A 94 2.40 -4.43 -10.24
CA PHE A 94 3.43 -4.17 -9.22
C PHE A 94 2.83 -4.21 -7.82
N GLY A 95 3.58 -4.71 -6.87
CA GLY A 95 3.15 -4.85 -5.48
C GLY A 95 3.82 -3.86 -4.53
N ARG A 96 3.84 -4.22 -3.26
CA ARG A 96 4.43 -3.40 -2.21
C ARG A 96 5.94 -3.39 -2.28
N ALA A 97 6.57 -4.54 -2.52
CA ALA A 97 8.03 -4.62 -2.58
C ALA A 97 8.62 -3.74 -3.68
N THR A 98 7.94 -3.56 -4.82
CA THR A 98 8.36 -2.59 -5.84
C THR A 98 8.46 -1.17 -5.28
N GLN A 99 7.53 -0.75 -4.44
CA GLN A 99 7.55 0.57 -3.80
C GLN A 99 8.67 0.69 -2.79
N ASP A 100 8.83 -0.28 -1.90
CA ASP A 100 9.83 -0.31 -0.84
C ASP A 100 11.23 -0.27 -1.42
N VAL A 101 11.51 -1.16 -2.35
CA VAL A 101 12.79 -1.25 -3.08
C VAL A 101 13.08 0.02 -3.87
N GLY A 102 12.06 0.62 -4.48
CA GLY A 102 12.21 1.88 -5.20
C GLY A 102 12.66 3.04 -4.30
N ILE A 103 12.25 3.06 -3.04
CA ILE A 103 12.73 4.03 -2.04
C ILE A 103 14.21 3.77 -1.74
N GLU A 104 14.59 2.52 -1.47
CA GLU A 104 15.95 2.14 -1.13
C GLU A 104 16.94 2.42 -2.26
N ILE A 105 16.55 2.18 -3.52
CA ILE A 105 17.38 2.51 -4.69
C ILE A 105 17.57 4.03 -4.81
N ARG A 106 16.49 4.81 -4.68
CA ARG A 106 16.58 6.28 -4.78
C ARG A 106 17.42 6.94 -3.70
N ARG A 107 17.45 6.35 -2.50
CA ARG A 107 18.31 6.84 -1.42
C ARG A 107 19.77 6.30 -1.49
N GLY A 108 20.07 5.44 -2.45
CA GLY A 108 21.43 4.88 -2.65
C GLY A 108 21.78 3.71 -1.74
N ALA A 109 20.83 3.14 -0.99
CA ALA A 109 21.08 2.02 -0.07
C ALA A 109 21.04 0.66 -0.78
N MET A 110 20.58 0.59 -2.00
CA MET A 110 20.41 -0.63 -2.77
C MET A 110 20.70 -0.39 -4.25
N THR A 111 21.33 -1.36 -4.91
CA THR A 111 21.48 -1.33 -6.36
C THR A 111 20.17 -1.75 -7.05
N ARG A 112 20.03 -1.38 -8.32
CA ARG A 112 18.86 -1.77 -9.12
C ARG A 112 18.72 -3.30 -9.22
N ASP A 113 19.82 -4.03 -9.44
CA ASP A 113 19.79 -5.49 -9.58
C ASP A 113 19.39 -6.20 -8.29
N GLN A 114 19.89 -5.71 -7.16
CA GLN A 114 19.43 -6.18 -5.85
C GLN A 114 17.92 -5.95 -5.68
N GLY A 115 17.45 -4.76 -6.06
CA GLY A 115 16.06 -4.40 -6.00
C GLY A 115 15.16 -5.28 -6.88
N VAL A 116 15.58 -5.56 -8.11
CA VAL A 116 14.86 -6.47 -9.03
C VAL A 116 14.71 -7.87 -8.42
N ASN A 117 15.77 -8.40 -7.80
CA ASN A 117 15.72 -9.71 -7.16
C ASN A 117 14.74 -9.73 -5.99
N LEU A 118 14.69 -8.68 -5.18
CA LEU A 118 13.72 -8.56 -4.09
C LEU A 118 12.28 -8.44 -4.61
N VAL A 119 12.04 -7.65 -5.65
CA VAL A 119 10.71 -7.56 -6.27
C VAL A 119 10.24 -8.93 -6.79
N LYS A 120 11.11 -9.71 -7.44
CA LYS A 120 10.79 -11.09 -7.86
C LYS A 120 10.47 -12.00 -6.68
N LEU A 121 11.12 -11.77 -5.53
CA LEU A 121 10.95 -12.58 -4.34
C LEU A 121 9.64 -12.29 -3.61
N TYR A 122 9.21 -11.05 -3.56
CA TYR A 122 8.10 -10.60 -2.70
C TYR A 122 6.83 -10.22 -3.46
N ASP A 123 6.91 -9.52 -4.60
CA ASP A 123 5.72 -9.08 -5.32
C ASP A 123 4.91 -10.25 -5.85
N GLY A 124 3.60 -10.17 -5.66
CA GLY A 124 2.67 -11.19 -6.13
C GLY A 124 2.60 -12.46 -5.28
N LYS A 125 3.26 -12.54 -4.15
CA LYS A 125 3.01 -13.60 -3.17
C LYS A 125 1.60 -13.45 -2.63
N PHE A 126 0.87 -14.57 -2.58
CA PHE A 126 -0.47 -14.59 -2.01
C PHE A 126 -0.36 -14.47 -0.47
N PRO A 127 -1.12 -13.58 0.18
CA PRO A 127 -1.02 -13.31 1.61
C PRO A 127 -1.83 -14.31 2.44
N GLU A 128 -1.32 -15.52 2.61
CA GLU A 128 -1.99 -16.59 3.38
C GLU A 128 -2.11 -16.24 4.86
N HIS A 129 -1.10 -15.54 5.42
CA HIS A 129 -1.02 -15.26 6.85
C HIS A 129 -2.24 -14.51 7.42
N HIS A 130 -2.77 -13.56 6.66
CA HIS A 130 -3.91 -12.74 7.10
C HIS A 130 -5.24 -13.13 6.44
N LEU A 131 -5.25 -14.21 5.65
CA LEU A 131 -6.42 -14.57 4.84
C LEU A 131 -7.66 -14.86 5.69
N GLU A 132 -7.52 -15.66 6.74
CA GLU A 132 -8.65 -16.03 7.59
C GLU A 132 -9.25 -14.82 8.32
N ALA A 133 -8.40 -13.95 8.87
CA ALA A 133 -8.86 -12.73 9.53
C ALA A 133 -9.59 -11.79 8.54
N TYR A 134 -9.10 -11.71 7.30
CA TYR A 134 -9.75 -10.94 6.24
C TYR A 134 -11.11 -11.51 5.86
N LEU A 135 -11.19 -12.83 5.65
CA LEU A 135 -12.45 -13.50 5.29
C LEU A 135 -13.49 -13.38 6.41
N GLY A 136 -13.06 -13.54 7.66
CA GLY A 136 -13.94 -13.38 8.82
C GLY A 136 -14.46 -11.96 8.98
N TYR A 137 -13.63 -10.94 8.74
CA TYR A 137 -14.06 -9.55 8.82
C TYR A 137 -15.17 -9.19 7.81
N TYR A 138 -15.08 -9.74 6.59
CA TYR A 138 -16.06 -9.47 5.52
C TYR A 138 -17.18 -10.52 5.44
N ASP A 139 -17.24 -11.48 6.36
CA ASP A 139 -18.15 -12.64 6.30
C ASP A 139 -18.15 -13.29 4.89
N MET A 140 -16.96 -13.55 4.36
CA MET A 140 -16.72 -13.95 2.98
C MET A 140 -16.03 -15.30 2.91
N LYS A 141 -16.47 -16.18 1.99
CA LYS A 141 -15.79 -17.43 1.68
C LYS A 141 -14.57 -17.19 0.77
N LYS A 142 -13.52 -18.00 0.90
CA LYS A 142 -12.34 -17.97 0.03
C LYS A 142 -12.70 -18.02 -1.45
N THR A 143 -13.71 -18.79 -1.82
CA THR A 143 -14.20 -18.88 -3.19
C THR A 143 -14.82 -17.59 -3.72
N GLU A 144 -15.43 -16.80 -2.85
CA GLU A 144 -16.01 -15.49 -3.20
C GLU A 144 -14.90 -14.46 -3.40
N LEU A 145 -13.88 -14.45 -2.52
CA LEU A 145 -12.70 -13.61 -2.70
C LEU A 145 -12.01 -13.90 -4.04
N TYR A 146 -11.87 -15.17 -4.44
CA TYR A 146 -11.31 -15.53 -5.74
C TYR A 146 -12.13 -15.03 -6.92
N LYS A 147 -13.47 -15.03 -6.82
CA LYS A 147 -14.34 -14.41 -7.84
C LYS A 147 -14.10 -12.90 -7.94
N VAL A 148 -13.85 -12.25 -6.81
CA VAL A 148 -13.50 -10.81 -6.81
C VAL A 148 -12.16 -10.59 -7.51
N PHE A 149 -11.13 -11.40 -7.26
CA PHE A 149 -9.87 -11.34 -8.00
C PHE A 149 -10.08 -11.55 -9.50
N ASP A 150 -10.87 -12.56 -9.89
CA ASP A 150 -11.18 -12.88 -11.29
C ASP A 150 -11.87 -11.72 -12.02
N LYS A 151 -12.68 -10.95 -11.30
CA LYS A 151 -13.38 -9.77 -11.82
C LYS A 151 -12.44 -8.59 -12.07
N TRP A 152 -11.47 -8.36 -11.19
CA TRP A 152 -10.69 -7.13 -11.18
C TRP A 152 -9.25 -7.27 -11.67
N VAL A 153 -8.75 -8.47 -11.88
CA VAL A 153 -7.40 -8.71 -12.40
C VAL A 153 -7.22 -8.12 -13.80
N ASN A 154 -6.07 -7.55 -14.04
CA ASN A 154 -5.68 -7.09 -15.37
C ASN A 154 -5.26 -8.28 -16.26
N LYS A 155 -6.20 -8.80 -17.03
CA LYS A 155 -5.97 -9.97 -17.92
C LYS A 155 -4.98 -9.72 -19.05
N LYS A 156 -4.60 -8.47 -19.31
CA LYS A 156 -3.49 -8.16 -20.24
C LYS A 156 -2.14 -8.52 -19.61
N LEU A 157 -2.01 -8.34 -18.30
CA LEU A 157 -0.77 -8.57 -17.54
C LEU A 157 -0.69 -9.97 -16.93
N PHE A 158 -1.83 -10.64 -16.70
CA PHE A 158 -1.89 -11.89 -15.96
C PHE A 158 -2.63 -12.99 -16.71
N TYR A 159 -2.30 -14.25 -16.39
CA TYR A 159 -3.05 -15.43 -16.78
C TYR A 159 -3.39 -16.29 -15.57
N LYS A 160 -4.49 -17.03 -15.63
CA LYS A 160 -4.92 -17.91 -14.55
C LYS A 160 -4.21 -19.25 -14.63
N CYS A 161 -3.51 -19.64 -13.57
CA CYS A 161 -2.83 -20.94 -13.50
C CYS A 161 -3.85 -22.04 -13.20
N ASN A 162 -3.92 -23.06 -14.04
CA ASN A 162 -4.87 -24.16 -13.91
C ASN A 162 -4.64 -25.02 -12.65
N LYS A 163 -3.38 -25.17 -12.21
CA LYS A 163 -3.02 -25.97 -11.03
C LYS A 163 -3.39 -25.27 -9.73
N THR A 164 -2.96 -24.01 -9.57
CA THR A 164 -3.10 -23.27 -8.29
C THR A 164 -4.36 -22.45 -8.20
N LYS A 165 -5.07 -22.25 -9.33
CA LYS A 165 -6.18 -21.31 -9.47
C LYS A 165 -5.83 -19.85 -9.18
N LEU A 166 -4.56 -19.55 -8.93
CA LEU A 166 -4.03 -18.19 -8.73
C LEU A 166 -3.62 -17.56 -10.07
N TRP A 167 -3.56 -16.25 -10.09
CA TRP A 167 -3.12 -15.46 -11.22
C TRP A 167 -1.59 -15.35 -11.24
N LYS A 168 -0.98 -15.56 -12.41
CA LYS A 168 0.46 -15.44 -12.62
C LYS A 168 0.76 -14.37 -13.66
N PRO A 169 1.87 -13.61 -13.52
CA PRO A 169 2.23 -12.60 -14.49
C PRO A 169 2.61 -13.22 -15.85
N LYS A 170 2.29 -12.51 -16.92
CA LYS A 170 2.74 -12.78 -18.29
C LYS A 170 4.08 -12.11 -18.59
N PHE A 171 4.59 -11.32 -17.66
CA PHE A 171 5.80 -10.52 -17.79
C PHE A 171 6.89 -11.01 -16.83
N GLU A 172 8.11 -10.68 -17.14
CA GLU A 172 9.26 -10.86 -16.27
C GLU A 172 9.75 -9.48 -15.82
N VAL A 173 9.96 -9.32 -14.50
CA VAL A 173 10.28 -8.02 -13.87
C VAL A 173 11.52 -7.38 -14.47
N ASP A 174 12.57 -8.16 -14.75
CA ASP A 174 13.83 -7.72 -15.37
C ASP A 174 13.66 -7.26 -16.82
N LYS A 175 12.75 -7.84 -17.58
CA LYS A 175 12.51 -7.47 -18.98
C LYS A 175 11.72 -6.18 -19.14
N ILE A 176 10.75 -5.91 -18.26
CA ILE A 176 9.99 -4.65 -18.26
C ILE A 176 10.91 -3.45 -18.01
N LEU A 177 11.93 -3.64 -17.18
CA LEU A 177 12.84 -2.57 -16.76
C LEU A 177 13.90 -2.22 -17.82
N ASN A 178 14.01 -3.00 -18.88
CA ASN A 178 14.91 -2.77 -20.02
C ASN A 178 14.23 -2.05 -21.20
N LEU A 179 12.95 -1.71 -21.09
CA LEU A 179 12.29 -0.81 -22.03
C LEU A 179 12.79 0.62 -21.73
N LYS A 180 13.77 1.03 -22.54
CA LYS A 180 14.26 2.42 -22.62
C LYS A 180 13.23 3.29 -23.33
#